data_29081ffc0509408bd6f07c28444090bb
#
_entry.id   29081ffc0509408bd6f07c28444090bb
#
_cell.length_a   1.000
_cell.length_b   1.000
_cell.length_c   1.000
_cell.angle_alpha   90.00
_cell.angle_beta   90.00
_cell.angle_gamma   90.00
#
_symmetry.space_group_name_H-M   'P 1'
#
loop_
_entity.id
_entity.type
_entity.pdbx_description
1 polymer ?
#
loop_
_entity_poly.entity_id
_entity_poly.type
_entity_poly.pdbx_seq_one_letter_code
_entity_poly.pdbx_strand_id
1 'polypeptide(L)'
;TEMIINIHYKSEIIKNYIRDKFPEKNIILSYEKKLLDTAGGVKNASKHISNDFALVLNSDVFWSKMNFKEILNSIQSLHKDTKCKLFLIESKNAYGIDKVNGDFSIKNGKLERYNYNFPKLYYSGAQIISLNFLKSYKKNIFSFNLIWDDLIKKNMLEGEIIKSKWYHVGDYKGLNIVKDLD
;
A
#
# COMPACT_ATOMS: atom_id res chain seq x y z
N THR A 1 -9.89 -14.87 -4.68
CA THR A 1 -8.98 -13.69 -4.53
C THR A 1 -7.65 -14.08 -5.14
N GLU A 2 -7.19 -13.36 -6.12
CA GLU A 2 -5.87 -13.53 -6.72
C GLU A 2 -4.86 -12.73 -5.90
N MET A 3 -3.71 -13.33 -5.60
CA MET A 3 -2.58 -12.65 -4.97
C MET A 3 -1.43 -12.55 -5.97
N ILE A 4 -0.90 -11.35 -6.15
CA ILE A 4 0.24 -11.12 -7.01
C ILE A 4 1.37 -10.50 -6.18
N ILE A 5 2.55 -11.06 -6.27
CA ILE A 5 3.74 -10.58 -5.57
C ILE A 5 4.75 -10.08 -6.61
N ASN A 6 5.08 -8.80 -6.53
CA ASN A 6 6.16 -8.23 -7.32
C ASN A 6 7.51 -8.70 -6.80
N ILE A 7 8.36 -9.19 -7.69
CA ILE A 7 9.69 -9.69 -7.36
C ILE A 7 10.74 -9.11 -8.31
N HIS A 8 11.88 -8.70 -7.75
CA HIS A 8 13.02 -8.19 -8.50
C HIS A 8 14.33 -8.68 -7.86
N TYR A 9 14.80 -8.02 -6.80
CA TYR A 9 16.00 -8.40 -6.07
C TYR A 9 15.80 -9.72 -5.32
N LYS A 10 16.79 -10.61 -5.42
CA LYS A 10 16.73 -11.96 -4.80
C LYS A 10 15.47 -12.76 -5.17
N SER A 11 14.97 -12.58 -6.38
CA SER A 11 13.72 -13.19 -6.84
C SER A 11 13.66 -14.70 -6.67
N GLU A 12 14.78 -15.42 -6.87
CA GLU A 12 14.83 -16.89 -6.70
C GLU A 12 14.60 -17.33 -5.25
N ILE A 13 15.08 -16.54 -4.27
CA ILE A 13 14.84 -16.84 -2.85
C ILE A 13 13.35 -16.73 -2.56
N ILE A 14 12.67 -15.66 -3.05
CA ILE A 14 11.25 -15.45 -2.86
C ILE A 14 10.45 -16.54 -3.57
N LYS A 15 10.79 -16.88 -4.81
CA LYS A 15 10.13 -17.96 -5.56
C LYS A 15 10.19 -19.29 -4.82
N ASN A 16 11.38 -19.68 -4.36
CA ASN A 16 11.57 -20.93 -3.64
C ASN A 16 10.77 -20.93 -2.33
N TYR A 17 10.81 -19.84 -1.57
CA TYR A 17 10.05 -19.70 -0.33
C TYR A 17 8.53 -19.84 -0.57
N ILE A 18 7.98 -19.15 -1.57
CA ILE A 18 6.55 -19.24 -1.91
C ILE A 18 6.17 -20.64 -2.32
N ARG A 19 6.95 -21.29 -3.19
CA ARG A 19 6.71 -22.67 -3.63
C ARG A 19 6.71 -23.65 -2.45
N ASP A 20 7.67 -23.50 -1.53
CA ASP A 20 7.88 -24.47 -0.45
C ASP A 20 6.90 -24.26 0.72
N LYS A 21 6.50 -23.02 0.99
CA LYS A 21 5.62 -22.68 2.13
C LYS A 21 4.14 -22.54 1.76
N PHE A 22 3.84 -22.25 0.50
CA PHE A 22 2.48 -21.97 0.05
C PHE A 22 2.13 -22.72 -1.26
N PRO A 23 2.43 -24.04 -1.37
CA PRO A 23 2.25 -24.78 -2.62
C PRO A 23 0.80 -24.80 -3.11
N GLU A 24 -0.17 -24.77 -2.18
CA GLU A 24 -1.61 -24.82 -2.49
C GLU A 24 -2.23 -23.43 -2.74
N LYS A 25 -1.43 -22.34 -2.67
CA LYS A 25 -1.94 -20.99 -2.88
C LYS A 25 -1.74 -20.55 -4.32
N ASN A 26 -2.80 -20.01 -4.91
CA ASN A 26 -2.70 -19.38 -6.22
C ASN A 26 -2.04 -18.00 -6.09
N ILE A 27 -0.69 -17.99 -6.12
CA ILE A 27 0.12 -16.78 -6.03
C ILE A 27 0.84 -16.57 -7.36
N ILE A 28 0.58 -15.45 -8.00
CA ILE A 28 1.26 -15.06 -9.23
C ILE A 28 2.49 -14.22 -8.88
N LEU A 29 3.65 -14.63 -9.37
CA LEU A 29 4.90 -13.89 -9.19
C LEU A 29 5.12 -12.98 -10.40
N SER A 30 5.00 -11.66 -10.21
CA SER A 30 5.26 -10.66 -11.24
C SER A 30 6.73 -10.26 -11.21
N TYR A 31 7.54 -10.89 -12.07
CA TYR A 31 8.98 -10.60 -12.14
C TYR A 31 9.24 -9.30 -12.89
N GLU A 32 10.04 -8.43 -12.26
CA GLU A 32 10.53 -7.18 -12.84
C GLU A 32 11.97 -7.34 -13.30
N LYS A 33 12.19 -7.40 -14.60
CA LYS A 33 13.54 -7.45 -15.19
C LYS A 33 14.35 -6.19 -14.89
N LYS A 34 13.67 -5.04 -14.82
CA LYS A 34 14.19 -3.74 -14.36
C LYS A 34 13.25 -3.26 -13.24
N LEU A 35 13.81 -2.62 -12.24
CA LEU A 35 13.01 -2.04 -11.17
C LEU A 35 12.06 -0.97 -11.76
N LEU A 36 10.75 -1.18 -11.56
CA LEU A 36 9.71 -0.34 -12.14
C LEU A 36 9.21 0.76 -11.19
N ASP A 37 9.75 0.79 -9.96
CA ASP A 37 9.23 1.59 -8.86
C ASP A 37 7.81 1.16 -8.47
N THR A 38 7.25 1.75 -7.44
CA THR A 38 6.04 1.25 -6.76
C THR A 38 4.81 1.20 -7.66
N ALA A 39 4.48 2.28 -8.36
CA ALA A 39 3.31 2.30 -9.24
C ALA A 39 3.55 1.56 -10.56
N GLY A 40 4.76 1.64 -11.10
CA GLY A 40 5.13 0.89 -12.31
C GLY A 40 5.07 -0.61 -12.10
N GLY A 41 5.50 -1.09 -10.94
CA GLY A 41 5.41 -2.50 -10.55
C GLY A 41 3.96 -2.99 -10.50
N VAL A 42 3.06 -2.24 -9.83
CA VAL A 42 1.63 -2.58 -9.77
C VAL A 42 0.98 -2.50 -11.15
N LYS A 43 1.33 -1.49 -11.97
CA LYS A 43 0.87 -1.41 -13.36
C LYS A 43 1.29 -2.64 -14.18
N ASN A 44 2.54 -3.09 -14.02
CA ASN A 44 3.01 -4.32 -14.69
C ASN A 44 2.25 -5.56 -14.20
N ALA A 45 2.03 -5.68 -12.89
CA ALA A 45 1.27 -6.78 -12.29
C ALA A 45 -0.21 -6.79 -12.71
N SER A 46 -0.79 -5.62 -12.99
CA SER A 46 -2.22 -5.45 -13.32
C SER A 46 -2.66 -6.18 -14.60
N LYS A 47 -1.75 -6.65 -15.43
CA LYS A 47 -2.05 -7.50 -16.59
C LYS A 47 -2.61 -8.88 -16.20
N HIS A 48 -2.38 -9.28 -14.95
CA HIS A 48 -2.89 -10.55 -14.40
C HIS A 48 -4.19 -10.38 -13.61
N ILE A 49 -4.76 -9.16 -13.55
CA ILE A 49 -5.93 -8.84 -12.75
C ILE A 49 -7.08 -8.48 -13.68
N SER A 50 -8.22 -9.15 -13.54
CA SER A 50 -9.44 -8.87 -14.29
C SER A 50 -10.37 -7.86 -13.62
N ASN A 51 -10.18 -7.56 -12.34
CA ASN A 51 -11.02 -6.65 -11.56
C ASN A 51 -10.69 -5.18 -11.86
N ASP A 52 -11.64 -4.28 -11.56
CA ASP A 52 -11.46 -2.83 -11.74
C ASP A 52 -10.52 -2.20 -10.71
N PHE A 53 -10.38 -2.82 -9.54
CA PHE A 53 -9.59 -2.33 -8.43
C PHE A 53 -8.60 -3.38 -7.93
N ALA A 54 -7.48 -2.89 -7.42
CA ALA A 54 -6.52 -3.69 -6.66
C ALA A 54 -6.29 -3.10 -5.26
N LEU A 55 -6.25 -3.96 -4.26
CA LEU A 55 -5.65 -3.65 -2.96
C LEU A 55 -4.14 -3.86 -3.08
N VAL A 56 -3.37 -2.82 -2.87
CA VAL A 56 -1.90 -2.86 -2.84
C VAL A 56 -1.45 -2.81 -1.41
N LEU A 57 -0.56 -3.72 -1.03
CA LEU A 57 0.00 -3.82 0.31
C LEU A 57 1.52 -3.81 0.24
N ASN A 58 2.16 -3.00 1.07
CA ASN A 58 3.60 -3.07 1.27
C ASN A 58 3.98 -4.32 2.08
N SER A 59 5.15 -4.88 1.79
CA SER A 59 5.67 -6.08 2.45
C SER A 59 6.46 -5.80 3.73
N ASP A 60 6.78 -4.55 4.02
CA ASP A 60 7.51 -4.08 5.20
C ASP A 60 6.59 -3.64 6.35
N VAL A 61 5.37 -4.17 6.39
CA VAL A 61 4.34 -3.92 7.40
C VAL A 61 3.84 -5.23 7.96
N PHE A 62 3.70 -5.30 9.28
CA PHE A 62 2.98 -6.38 9.94
C PHE A 62 1.48 -6.06 9.96
N TRP A 63 0.72 -6.82 9.18
CA TRP A 63 -0.72 -6.67 9.02
C TRP A 63 -1.50 -7.53 10.02
N SER A 64 -2.03 -6.91 11.07
CA SER A 64 -2.88 -7.61 12.02
C SER A 64 -4.27 -7.94 11.45
N LYS A 65 -4.97 -8.88 12.07
CA LYS A 65 -6.38 -9.18 11.73
C LYS A 65 -7.28 -7.94 11.82
N MET A 66 -7.00 -7.04 12.77
CA MET A 66 -7.78 -5.80 12.95
C MET A 66 -7.55 -4.82 11.81
N ASN A 67 -6.29 -4.65 11.35
CA ASN A 67 -5.99 -3.83 10.18
C ASN A 67 -6.75 -4.34 8.95
N PHE A 68 -6.70 -5.67 8.69
CA PHE A 68 -7.44 -6.26 7.57
C PHE A 68 -8.95 -6.05 7.69
N LYS A 69 -9.53 -6.18 8.88
CA LYS A 69 -10.96 -5.96 9.10
C LYS A 69 -11.37 -4.53 8.72
N GLU A 70 -10.59 -3.53 9.15
CA GLU A 70 -10.85 -2.12 8.81
C GLU A 70 -10.72 -1.88 7.30
N ILE A 71 -9.66 -2.38 6.66
CA ILE A 71 -9.46 -2.28 5.20
C ILE A 71 -10.61 -2.94 4.43
N LEU A 72 -11.02 -4.16 4.80
CA LEU A 72 -12.09 -4.88 4.12
C LEU A 72 -13.44 -4.18 4.27
N ASN A 73 -13.74 -3.61 5.43
CA ASN A 73 -14.96 -2.80 5.63
C ASN A 73 -14.97 -1.59 4.68
N SER A 74 -13.83 -0.92 4.52
CA SER A 74 -13.70 0.21 3.60
C SER A 74 -13.89 -0.20 2.13
N ILE A 75 -13.42 -1.39 1.75
CA ILE A 75 -13.62 -1.92 0.39
C ILE A 75 -15.10 -2.12 0.07
N GLN A 76 -15.92 -2.56 1.04
CA GLN A 76 -17.35 -2.77 0.85
C GLN A 76 -18.13 -1.48 0.53
N SER A 77 -17.62 -0.34 0.98
CA SER A 77 -18.19 0.99 0.74
C SER A 77 -17.47 1.79 -0.35
N LEU A 78 -16.61 1.13 -1.14
CA LEU A 78 -15.82 1.79 -2.17
C LEU A 78 -16.71 2.33 -3.30
N HIS A 79 -16.58 3.62 -3.59
CA HIS A 79 -17.31 4.21 -4.72
C HIS A 79 -16.68 3.81 -6.06
N LYS A 80 -17.50 3.52 -7.05
CA LYS A 80 -17.04 3.11 -8.41
C LYS A 80 -16.13 4.13 -9.09
N ASP A 81 -16.27 5.41 -8.75
CA ASP A 81 -15.48 6.50 -9.33
C ASP A 81 -14.19 6.78 -8.57
N THR A 82 -13.93 6.08 -7.44
CA THR A 82 -12.67 6.19 -6.70
C THR A 82 -11.48 5.93 -7.61
N LYS A 83 -10.50 6.82 -7.60
CA LYS A 83 -9.24 6.64 -8.36
C LYS A 83 -8.16 6.00 -7.51
N CYS A 84 -7.98 6.51 -6.30
CA CYS A 84 -7.06 5.98 -5.31
C CYS A 84 -7.55 6.34 -3.91
N LYS A 85 -7.59 5.37 -3.00
CA LYS A 85 -7.86 5.55 -1.57
C LYS A 85 -6.69 5.03 -0.77
N LEU A 86 -6.08 5.89 0.06
CA LEU A 86 -4.99 5.54 0.96
C LEU A 86 -5.53 5.14 2.32
N PHE A 87 -4.90 4.16 2.96
CA PHE A 87 -5.10 3.88 4.37
C PHE A 87 -3.99 4.56 5.16
N LEU A 88 -4.37 5.31 6.18
CA LEU A 88 -3.51 6.21 6.93
C LEU A 88 -3.49 5.83 8.40
N ILE A 89 -2.39 6.14 9.08
CA ILE A 89 -2.22 5.87 10.51
C ILE A 89 -1.89 7.16 11.24
N GLU A 90 -2.59 7.42 12.34
CA GLU A 90 -2.20 8.46 13.27
C GLU A 90 -0.92 8.08 14.02
N SER A 91 -0.09 9.06 14.35
CA SER A 91 1.22 8.79 14.99
C SER A 91 1.12 8.01 16.32
N LYS A 92 0.02 8.17 17.06
CA LYS A 92 -0.20 7.42 18.32
C LYS A 92 -0.38 5.91 18.13
N ASN A 93 -0.77 5.47 16.91
CA ASN A 93 -1.02 4.07 16.57
C ASN A 93 0.08 3.49 15.67
N ALA A 94 1.11 4.26 15.32
CA ALA A 94 2.19 3.88 14.44
C ALA A 94 3.44 3.46 15.26
N TYR A 95 3.85 2.22 15.11
CA TYR A 95 5.01 1.63 15.79
C TYR A 95 6.08 1.24 14.78
N GLY A 96 7.35 1.28 15.18
CA GLY A 96 8.48 0.92 14.30
C GLY A 96 8.79 1.96 13.23
N ILE A 97 8.31 3.20 13.38
CA ILE A 97 8.59 4.31 12.46
C ILE A 97 9.18 5.50 13.21
N ASP A 98 10.35 5.95 12.79
CA ASP A 98 11.08 7.06 13.41
C ASP A 98 11.06 8.35 12.55
N LYS A 99 9.99 8.54 11.73
CA LYS A 99 9.86 9.76 10.92
C LYS A 99 9.42 10.95 11.79
N VAL A 100 10.15 12.05 11.72
CA VAL A 100 9.78 13.31 12.36
C VAL A 100 8.51 13.90 11.72
N ASN A 101 8.44 13.87 10.38
CA ASN A 101 7.32 14.39 9.61
C ASN A 101 6.33 13.27 9.24
N GLY A 102 5.04 13.62 9.14
CA GLY A 102 4.04 12.75 8.53
C GLY A 102 4.23 12.65 7.01
N ASP A 103 3.47 11.77 6.37
CA ASP A 103 3.38 11.70 4.91
C ASP A 103 2.24 12.60 4.39
N PHE A 104 1.16 12.70 5.19
CA PHE A 104 -0.07 13.41 4.84
C PHE A 104 -0.67 14.15 6.04
N SER A 105 -1.60 15.05 5.74
CA SER A 105 -2.50 15.73 6.67
C SER A 105 -3.90 15.82 6.05
N ILE A 106 -4.91 15.97 6.89
CA ILE A 106 -6.27 16.25 6.44
C ILE A 106 -6.60 17.71 6.74
N LYS A 107 -6.93 18.48 5.70
CA LYS A 107 -7.36 19.87 5.79
C LYS A 107 -8.72 20.02 5.14
N ASN A 108 -9.72 20.54 5.88
CA ASN A 108 -11.09 20.72 5.39
C ASN A 108 -11.68 19.43 4.73
N GLY A 109 -11.41 18.26 5.33
CA GLY A 109 -11.85 16.97 4.81
C GLY A 109 -11.10 16.44 3.59
N LYS A 110 -10.07 17.16 3.11
CA LYS A 110 -9.25 16.75 1.95
C LYS A 110 -7.89 16.28 2.40
N LEU A 111 -7.38 15.26 1.73
CA LEU A 111 -6.05 14.74 1.96
C LEU A 111 -5.02 15.59 1.20
N GLU A 112 -4.01 16.05 1.92
CA GLU A 112 -2.88 16.86 1.39
C GLU A 112 -1.56 16.25 1.85
N ARG A 113 -0.44 16.64 1.22
CA ARG A 113 0.89 16.33 1.75
C ARG A 113 1.06 16.94 3.13
N TYR A 114 1.86 16.28 3.97
CA TYR A 114 2.04 16.70 5.36
C TYR A 114 2.35 18.19 5.48
N ASN A 115 1.62 18.82 6.39
CA ASN A 115 1.83 20.21 6.80
C ASN A 115 1.84 20.24 8.33
N TYR A 116 2.90 20.83 8.90
CA TYR A 116 3.14 20.88 10.35
C TYR A 116 2.05 21.57 11.18
N ASN A 117 1.17 22.35 10.54
CA ASN A 117 0.01 22.98 11.19
C ASN A 117 -1.16 22.01 11.45
N PHE A 118 -1.09 20.77 10.95
CA PHE A 118 -2.14 19.76 11.07
C PHE A 118 -1.57 18.46 11.66
N PRO A 119 -2.45 17.61 12.25
CA PRO A 119 -2.03 16.30 12.71
C PRO A 119 -1.33 15.50 11.61
N LYS A 120 -0.22 14.87 11.96
CA LYS A 120 0.53 14.04 11.04
C LYS A 120 -0.10 12.66 10.88
N LEU A 121 -0.23 12.24 9.65
CA LEU A 121 -0.67 10.92 9.25
C LEU A 121 0.45 10.24 8.45
N TYR A 122 0.65 8.95 8.72
CA TYR A 122 1.56 8.11 7.95
C TYR A 122 0.79 7.28 6.93
N TYR A 123 1.35 7.09 5.75
CA TYR A 123 0.85 6.09 4.81
C TYR A 123 1.11 4.70 5.39
N SER A 124 0.06 3.93 5.56
CA SER A 124 0.16 2.61 6.20
C SER A 124 0.85 1.54 5.33
N GLY A 125 1.14 1.83 4.07
CA GLY A 125 1.57 0.82 3.11
C GLY A 125 0.39 0.09 2.45
N ALA A 126 -0.86 0.50 2.72
CA ALA A 126 -2.05 -0.04 2.07
C ALA A 126 -2.80 1.03 1.28
N GLN A 127 -3.22 0.69 0.06
CA GLN A 127 -4.07 1.54 -0.77
C GLN A 127 -4.94 0.71 -1.71
N ILE A 128 -6.07 1.28 -2.10
CA ILE A 128 -6.89 0.77 -3.19
C ILE A 128 -6.64 1.67 -4.40
N ILE A 129 -6.42 1.08 -5.56
CA ILE A 129 -6.19 1.79 -6.82
C ILE A 129 -7.10 1.28 -7.92
N SER A 130 -7.73 2.18 -8.66
CA SER A 130 -8.42 1.83 -9.91
C SER A 130 -7.40 1.44 -10.96
N LEU A 131 -7.52 0.21 -11.47
CA LEU A 131 -6.57 -0.32 -12.46
C LEU A 131 -6.70 0.38 -13.81
N ASN A 132 -7.92 0.78 -14.20
CA ASN A 132 -8.14 1.56 -15.41
C ASN A 132 -7.46 2.93 -15.31
N PHE A 133 -7.57 3.58 -14.16
CA PHE A 133 -6.87 4.85 -13.92
C PHE A 133 -5.35 4.66 -13.91
N LEU A 134 -4.82 3.63 -13.24
CA LEU A 134 -3.39 3.33 -13.21
C LEU A 134 -2.84 3.06 -14.63
N LYS A 135 -3.55 2.30 -15.44
CA LYS A 135 -3.17 1.98 -16.83
C LYS A 135 -3.16 3.20 -17.73
N SER A 136 -3.89 4.29 -17.42
CA SER A 136 -3.90 5.54 -18.20
C SER A 136 -2.57 6.30 -18.14
N TYR A 137 -1.74 6.07 -17.15
CA TYR A 137 -0.40 6.66 -17.09
C TYR A 137 0.50 6.06 -18.17
N LYS A 138 1.09 6.91 -19.02
CA LYS A 138 1.97 6.46 -20.13
C LYS A 138 3.32 5.92 -19.65
N LYS A 139 3.78 6.35 -18.46
CA LYS A 139 5.06 5.90 -17.87
C LYS A 139 5.00 4.43 -17.48
N ASN A 140 6.14 3.73 -17.59
CA ASN A 140 6.30 2.36 -17.11
C ASN A 140 7.12 2.29 -15.82
N ILE A 141 8.00 3.26 -15.56
CA ILE A 141 8.82 3.36 -14.35
C ILE A 141 8.39 4.64 -13.63
N PHE A 142 7.68 4.50 -12.52
CA PHE A 142 7.21 5.63 -11.71
C PHE A 142 6.68 5.19 -10.35
N SER A 143 6.76 6.13 -9.39
CA SER A 143 6.28 5.97 -8.03
C SER A 143 4.81 6.31 -7.89
N PHE A 144 4.14 5.72 -6.90
CA PHE A 144 2.81 6.17 -6.47
C PHE A 144 2.76 7.62 -6.01
N ASN A 145 3.87 8.19 -5.56
CA ASN A 145 3.93 9.62 -5.23
C ASN A 145 3.47 10.51 -6.39
N LEU A 146 3.83 10.15 -7.63
CA LEU A 146 3.36 10.88 -8.82
C LEU A 146 1.84 10.86 -8.93
N ILE A 147 1.22 9.70 -8.69
CA ILE A 147 -0.24 9.53 -8.74
C ILE A 147 -0.90 10.33 -7.61
N TRP A 148 -0.38 10.22 -6.39
CA TRP A 148 -0.94 10.92 -5.24
C TRP A 148 -0.88 12.44 -5.42
N ASP A 149 0.24 12.98 -5.91
CA ASP A 149 0.39 14.41 -6.16
C ASP A 149 -0.58 14.91 -7.26
N ASP A 150 -0.78 14.12 -8.31
CA ASP A 150 -1.75 14.44 -9.36
C ASP A 150 -3.19 14.45 -8.83
N LEU A 151 -3.53 13.47 -7.98
CA LEU A 151 -4.86 13.37 -7.39
C LEU A 151 -5.12 14.42 -6.29
N ILE A 152 -4.11 14.78 -5.50
CA ILE A 152 -4.18 15.89 -4.53
C ILE A 152 -4.51 17.20 -5.26
N LYS A 153 -3.78 17.53 -6.34
CA LYS A 153 -4.03 18.74 -7.15
C LYS A 153 -5.45 18.81 -7.68
N LYS A 154 -6.09 17.66 -7.93
CA LYS A 154 -7.46 17.54 -8.43
C LYS A 154 -8.51 17.38 -7.33
N ASN A 155 -8.11 17.34 -6.05
CA ASN A 155 -8.95 17.01 -4.91
C ASN A 155 -9.65 15.63 -5.04
N MET A 156 -8.96 14.65 -5.61
CA MET A 156 -9.48 13.31 -5.91
C MET A 156 -8.76 12.18 -5.16
N LEU A 157 -7.76 12.51 -4.33
CA LEU A 157 -7.12 11.52 -3.46
C LEU A 157 -7.98 11.31 -2.23
N GLU A 158 -8.45 10.08 -2.04
CA GLU A 158 -9.20 9.69 -0.86
C GLU A 158 -8.26 9.15 0.22
N GLY A 159 -8.64 9.33 1.49
CA GLY A 159 -7.89 8.78 2.62
C GLY A 159 -8.83 8.31 3.70
N GLU A 160 -8.47 7.20 4.34
CA GLU A 160 -9.18 6.64 5.48
C GLU A 160 -8.21 6.30 6.60
N ILE A 161 -8.56 6.65 7.84
CA ILE A 161 -7.70 6.42 9.01
C ILE A 161 -8.01 5.07 9.61
N ILE A 162 -7.02 4.17 9.63
CA ILE A 162 -7.04 2.92 10.40
C ILE A 162 -6.82 3.27 11.87
N LYS A 163 -7.69 2.78 12.74
CA LYS A 163 -7.68 3.06 14.19
C LYS A 163 -6.90 2.03 15.00
N SER A 164 -6.72 0.83 14.46
CA SER A 164 -5.95 -0.22 15.11
C SER A 164 -4.43 0.06 15.07
N LYS A 165 -3.69 -0.56 15.99
CA LYS A 165 -2.22 -0.49 16.02
C LYS A 165 -1.64 -0.99 14.71
N TRP A 166 -0.60 -0.31 14.25
CA TRP A 166 0.09 -0.61 13.00
C TRP A 166 1.59 -0.63 13.23
N TYR A 167 2.29 -1.56 12.58
CA TYR A 167 3.70 -1.83 12.83
C TYR A 167 4.49 -1.85 11.52
N HIS A 168 5.44 -0.93 11.41
CA HIS A 168 6.43 -0.95 10.34
C HIS A 168 7.57 -1.90 10.72
N VAL A 169 7.90 -2.84 9.82
CA VAL A 169 8.89 -3.90 10.04
C VAL A 169 10.02 -3.87 9.01
N GLY A 170 10.25 -2.71 8.42
CA GLY A 170 11.27 -2.51 7.38
C GLY A 170 12.71 -2.58 7.88
N ASP A 171 12.94 -2.67 9.19
CA ASP A 171 14.24 -2.86 9.82
C ASP A 171 14.19 -3.86 10.99
N TYR A 172 15.36 -4.20 11.54
CA TYR A 172 15.44 -5.13 12.68
C TYR A 172 14.75 -4.63 13.94
N LYS A 173 14.73 -3.31 14.17
CA LYS A 173 14.05 -2.70 15.32
C LYS A 173 12.54 -2.90 15.22
N GLY A 174 11.95 -2.56 14.07
CA GLY A 174 10.54 -2.79 13.81
C GLY A 174 10.15 -4.27 13.85
N LEU A 175 10.99 -5.15 13.28
CA LEU A 175 10.77 -6.59 13.31
C LEU A 175 10.75 -7.13 14.75
N ASN A 176 11.63 -6.65 15.63
CA ASN A 176 11.66 -7.10 17.03
C ASN A 176 10.42 -6.68 17.80
N ILE A 177 9.77 -5.55 17.45
CA ILE A 177 8.54 -5.11 18.11
C ILE A 177 7.39 -6.12 17.90
N VAL A 178 7.36 -6.79 16.75
CA VAL A 178 6.24 -7.69 16.38
C VAL A 178 6.50 -9.16 16.71
N LYS A 179 7.71 -9.54 17.11
CA LYS A 179 8.04 -10.95 17.45
C LYS A 179 7.21 -11.52 18.58
N ASP A 180 6.76 -10.68 19.51
CA ASP A 180 6.04 -11.05 20.71
C ASP A 180 4.54 -10.74 20.61
N LEU A 181 4.03 -10.46 19.39
CA LEU A 181 2.62 -10.09 19.15
C LEU A 181 1.73 -11.26 18.69
N ASP A 182 2.14 -12.49 18.89
CA ASP A 182 1.36 -13.70 18.56
C ASP A 182 0.16 -13.93 19.50
#